data_e72a78d79ade0fc0884e70cfc55e14f4
#
_entry.id   e72a78d79ade0fc0884e70cfc55e14f4
#
_cell.length_a   1.000
_cell.length_b   1.000
_cell.length_c   1.000
_cell.angle_alpha   90.00
_cell.angle_beta   90.00
_cell.angle_gamma   90.00
#
_symmetry.space_group_name_H-M   'P 1'
#
loop_
_entity.id
_entity.type
_entity.pdbx_description
1 polymer ?
#
loop_
_entity_poly.entity_id
_entity_poly.type
_entity_poly.pdbx_seq_one_letter_code
_entity_poly.pdbx_strand_id
1 'polypeptide(L)'
;PKTAQDGAGTVSMTLGYKGLIYIEFTAGTESSGLGPQGGAVHSATSVVVDNPVWRLIQAMATMTDPTGREIRIPELAAIMAQEKPIEDWERPLLDAMRASVAGKDPNGFIPGLAPQFPVKTFKEELSPEDLLQRYMYGATFNISRQRRGYTGPGTKSFLLPHTATATCDLRVISEVPATDIIAIIRRHLDANGFSDVGINVMSAYDWN
;
A
#
# COMPACT_ATOMS: atom_id res chain seq x y z
N PRO A 1 14.90 -13.43 13.93
CA PRO A 1 15.82 -13.12 12.82
C PRO A 1 15.67 -14.15 11.71
N LYS A 2 15.70 -13.70 10.47
CA LYS A 2 15.71 -14.56 9.29
C LYS A 2 17.10 -14.49 8.66
N THR A 3 17.71 -15.62 8.38
CA THR A 3 18.98 -15.69 7.67
C THR A 3 18.74 -16.15 6.23
N ALA A 4 19.48 -15.60 5.30
CA ALA A 4 19.51 -16.03 3.91
C ALA A 4 20.97 -16.07 3.43
N GLN A 5 21.29 -16.96 2.50
CA GLN A 5 22.59 -17.05 1.85
C GLN A 5 22.38 -16.91 0.35
N ASP A 6 23.18 -16.07 -0.31
CA ASP A 6 23.18 -15.93 -1.76
C ASP A 6 24.07 -16.99 -2.44
N GLY A 7 24.03 -17.01 -3.80
CA GLY A 7 24.84 -17.95 -4.59
C GLY A 7 26.36 -17.72 -4.50
N ALA A 8 26.80 -16.58 -3.98
CA ALA A 8 28.21 -16.25 -3.71
C ALA A 8 28.67 -16.62 -2.31
N GLY A 9 27.79 -17.17 -1.48
CA GLY A 9 28.08 -17.57 -0.10
C GLY A 9 27.92 -16.46 0.93
N THR A 10 27.45 -15.26 0.53
CA THR A 10 27.20 -14.16 1.47
C THR A 10 26.00 -14.47 2.34
N VAL A 11 26.18 -14.40 3.66
CA VAL A 11 25.09 -14.60 4.63
C VAL A 11 24.53 -13.25 5.05
N SER A 12 23.22 -13.08 4.88
CA SER A 12 22.47 -11.93 5.41
C SER A 12 21.60 -12.35 6.59
N MET A 13 21.52 -11.48 7.59
CA MET A 13 20.63 -11.65 8.72
C MET A 13 19.72 -10.44 8.84
N THR A 14 18.42 -10.68 8.83
CA THR A 14 17.42 -9.64 9.03
C THR A 14 17.24 -9.42 10.53
N LEU A 15 17.44 -8.19 11.00
CA LEU A 15 17.38 -7.83 12.42
C LEU A 15 15.99 -7.35 12.85
N GLY A 16 15.16 -6.92 11.92
CA GLY A 16 13.80 -6.45 12.18
C GLY A 16 12.95 -6.39 10.90
N TYR A 17 11.66 -6.17 11.07
CA TYR A 17 10.69 -6.05 9.99
C TYR A 17 9.80 -4.84 10.22
N LYS A 18 9.45 -4.14 9.14
CA LYS A 18 8.36 -3.16 9.19
C LYS A 18 7.06 -3.84 9.53
N GLY A 19 6.22 -3.19 10.29
CA GLY A 19 4.83 -3.59 10.47
C GLY A 19 4.12 -3.72 9.12
N LEU A 20 3.15 -4.62 9.05
CA LEU A 20 2.35 -4.88 7.86
C LEU A 20 0.88 -4.74 8.22
N ILE A 21 0.17 -3.90 7.47
CA ILE A 21 -1.29 -3.86 7.47
C ILE A 21 -1.73 -4.18 6.05
N TYR A 22 -2.47 -5.27 5.88
CA TYR A 22 -3.01 -5.72 4.61
C TYR A 22 -4.52 -5.74 4.70
N ILE A 23 -5.18 -4.83 3.97
CA ILE A 23 -6.62 -4.57 4.06
C ILE A 23 -7.25 -4.54 2.67
N GLU A 24 -8.52 -4.94 2.62
CA GLU A 24 -9.36 -4.80 1.44
C GLU A 24 -10.48 -3.81 1.73
N PHE A 25 -10.62 -2.82 0.85
CA PHE A 25 -11.75 -1.90 0.82
C PHE A 25 -12.81 -2.44 -0.14
N THR A 26 -14.07 -2.38 0.26
CA THR A 26 -15.19 -2.87 -0.56
C THR A 26 -16.29 -1.82 -0.63
N ALA A 27 -16.74 -1.53 -1.85
CA ALA A 27 -17.93 -0.74 -2.10
C ALA A 27 -18.92 -1.57 -2.92
N GLY A 28 -20.21 -1.48 -2.61
CA GLY A 28 -21.24 -2.21 -3.34
C GLY A 28 -22.48 -2.47 -2.52
N THR A 29 -23.38 -3.26 -3.07
CA THR A 29 -24.71 -3.49 -2.51
C THR A 29 -24.68 -4.06 -1.10
N GLU A 30 -23.75 -4.98 -0.80
CA GLU A 30 -23.68 -5.60 0.51
C GLU A 30 -23.24 -4.63 1.61
N SER A 31 -22.42 -3.62 1.27
CA SER A 31 -21.90 -2.65 2.25
C SER A 31 -22.73 -1.38 2.33
N SER A 32 -23.36 -0.94 1.24
CA SER A 32 -24.01 0.39 1.17
C SER A 32 -25.44 0.37 0.68
N GLY A 33 -25.89 -0.75 0.12
CA GLY A 33 -27.16 -0.79 -0.64
C GLY A 33 -27.11 -0.07 -1.99
N LEU A 34 -25.97 0.54 -2.34
CA LEU A 34 -25.77 1.25 -3.60
C LEU A 34 -25.41 0.29 -4.73
N GLY A 35 -26.00 0.51 -5.90
CA GLY A 35 -25.72 -0.29 -7.09
C GLY A 35 -26.66 -1.49 -7.28
N PRO A 36 -26.38 -2.33 -8.29
CA PRO A 36 -27.20 -3.50 -8.59
C PRO A 36 -27.11 -4.56 -7.51
N GLN A 37 -28.21 -5.26 -7.22
CA GLN A 37 -28.23 -6.37 -6.26
C GLN A 37 -28.01 -7.70 -6.97
N GLY A 38 -27.16 -8.55 -6.37
CA GLY A 38 -26.99 -9.96 -6.80
C GLY A 38 -26.27 -10.18 -8.13
N GLY A 39 -25.88 -9.14 -8.86
CA GLY A 39 -25.16 -9.27 -10.12
C GLY A 39 -25.02 -7.97 -10.90
N ALA A 40 -24.18 -7.99 -11.93
CA ALA A 40 -23.99 -6.83 -12.80
C ALA A 40 -25.19 -6.63 -13.73
N VAL A 41 -25.52 -5.36 -14.01
CA VAL A 41 -26.56 -4.96 -14.96
C VAL A 41 -25.95 -4.22 -16.16
N HIS A 42 -26.76 -3.91 -17.17
CA HIS A 42 -26.29 -3.19 -18.35
C HIS A 42 -25.87 -1.74 -17.97
N SER A 43 -24.75 -1.26 -18.48
CA SER A 43 -24.17 0.03 -18.10
C SER A 43 -25.06 1.25 -18.40
N ALA A 44 -26.00 1.14 -19.35
CA ALA A 44 -26.97 2.21 -19.63
C ALA A 44 -27.86 2.55 -18.41
N THR A 45 -27.98 1.60 -17.45
CA THR A 45 -28.73 1.86 -16.20
C THR A 45 -28.01 2.83 -15.26
N SER A 46 -26.76 3.19 -15.53
CA SER A 46 -25.99 4.14 -14.72
C SER A 46 -26.59 5.55 -14.64
N VAL A 47 -27.58 5.86 -15.48
CA VAL A 47 -28.34 7.11 -15.36
C VAL A 47 -29.30 7.12 -14.16
N VAL A 48 -29.63 5.94 -13.60
CA VAL A 48 -30.57 5.77 -12.49
C VAL A 48 -30.07 4.85 -11.38
N VAL A 49 -28.92 4.23 -11.57
CA VAL A 49 -28.31 3.29 -10.61
C VAL A 49 -26.88 3.71 -10.32
N ASP A 50 -26.53 3.81 -9.04
CA ASP A 50 -25.18 4.15 -8.60
C ASP A 50 -24.17 3.07 -8.98
N ASN A 51 -22.93 3.50 -9.27
CA ASN A 51 -21.84 2.61 -9.62
C ASN A 51 -20.86 2.46 -8.46
N PRO A 52 -20.78 1.28 -7.84
CA PRO A 52 -19.85 1.01 -6.74
C PRO A 52 -18.38 1.28 -7.07
N VAL A 53 -18.00 1.17 -8.34
CA VAL A 53 -16.61 1.46 -8.77
C VAL A 53 -16.27 2.93 -8.55
N TRP A 54 -17.17 3.84 -8.92
CA TRP A 54 -16.96 5.27 -8.66
C TRP A 54 -16.93 5.56 -7.16
N ARG A 55 -17.80 4.91 -6.39
CA ARG A 55 -17.80 5.05 -4.92
C ARG A 55 -16.45 4.68 -4.31
N LEU A 56 -15.90 3.51 -4.72
CA LEU A 56 -14.60 3.06 -4.25
C LEU A 56 -13.47 4.00 -4.70
N ILE A 57 -13.46 4.41 -5.97
CA ILE A 57 -12.43 5.33 -6.50
C ILE A 57 -12.42 6.64 -5.71
N GLN A 58 -13.59 7.21 -5.44
CA GLN A 58 -13.69 8.45 -4.67
C GLN A 58 -13.24 8.28 -3.23
N ALA A 59 -13.60 7.18 -2.57
CA ALA A 59 -13.11 6.85 -1.24
C ALA A 59 -11.58 6.75 -1.20
N MET A 60 -10.99 6.00 -2.14
CA MET A 60 -9.54 5.87 -2.27
C MET A 60 -8.85 7.22 -2.54
N ALA A 61 -9.47 8.09 -3.36
CA ALA A 61 -8.93 9.41 -3.68
C ALA A 61 -8.90 10.38 -2.48
N THR A 62 -9.64 10.10 -1.41
CA THR A 62 -9.54 10.90 -0.18
C THR A 62 -8.29 10.59 0.63
N MET A 63 -7.70 9.43 0.44
CA MET A 63 -6.59 8.92 1.26
C MET A 63 -5.22 9.34 0.77
N THR A 64 -5.09 9.69 -0.51
CA THR A 64 -3.81 10.11 -1.11
C THR A 64 -3.98 11.33 -2.01
N ASP A 65 -2.86 12.00 -2.32
CA ASP A 65 -2.81 12.98 -3.40
C ASP A 65 -3.01 12.32 -4.78
N PRO A 66 -3.25 13.08 -5.86
CA PRO A 66 -3.47 12.53 -7.20
C PRO A 66 -2.29 11.71 -7.75
N THR A 67 -1.09 11.88 -7.21
CA THR A 67 0.10 11.11 -7.61
C THR A 67 0.26 9.80 -6.81
N GLY A 68 -0.50 9.62 -5.72
CA GLY A 68 -0.35 8.52 -4.78
C GLY A 68 0.94 8.58 -3.95
N ARG A 69 1.60 9.74 -3.90
CA ARG A 69 2.87 9.92 -3.18
C ARG A 69 2.67 10.40 -1.75
N GLU A 70 1.67 11.24 -1.53
CA GLU A 70 1.38 11.85 -0.24
C GLU A 70 0.09 11.27 0.37
N ILE A 71 0.15 10.93 1.65
CA ILE A 71 -1.01 10.48 2.41
C ILE A 71 -1.80 11.71 2.88
N ARG A 72 -3.10 11.73 2.59
CA ARG A 72 -4.05 12.79 2.98
C ARG A 72 -4.87 12.49 4.22
N ILE A 73 -4.58 11.40 4.90
CA ILE A 73 -5.11 11.09 6.23
C ILE A 73 -4.17 11.73 7.25
N PRO A 74 -4.53 12.85 7.90
CA PRO A 74 -3.56 13.65 8.66
C PRO A 74 -2.86 12.88 9.78
N GLU A 75 -3.62 12.10 10.58
CA GLU A 75 -3.06 11.28 11.65
C GLU A 75 -2.10 10.20 11.09
N LEU A 76 -2.49 9.53 10.01
CA LEU A 76 -1.65 8.52 9.37
C LEU A 76 -0.40 9.15 8.73
N ALA A 77 -0.56 10.30 8.06
CA ALA A 77 0.57 11.03 7.49
C ALA A 77 1.59 11.42 8.57
N ALA A 78 1.13 11.86 9.74
CA ALA A 78 2.00 12.17 10.87
C ALA A 78 2.75 10.93 11.40
N ILE A 79 2.06 9.79 11.50
CA ILE A 79 2.69 8.50 11.89
C ILE A 79 3.74 8.08 10.86
N MET A 80 3.41 8.14 9.57
CA MET A 80 4.29 7.72 8.49
C MET A 80 5.48 8.66 8.25
N ALA A 81 5.37 9.92 8.68
CA ALA A 81 6.46 10.90 8.63
C ALA A 81 7.44 10.77 9.80
N GLN A 82 7.07 10.03 10.85
CA GLN A 82 7.98 9.79 11.96
C GLN A 82 9.10 8.86 11.49
N GLU A 83 10.33 9.38 11.46
CA GLU A 83 11.49 8.56 11.24
C GLU A 83 11.81 7.81 12.54
N LYS A 84 11.97 6.48 12.46
CA LYS A 84 12.51 5.71 13.58
C LYS A 84 13.90 6.27 13.89
N PRO A 85 14.20 6.62 15.15
CA PRO A 85 15.55 6.96 15.56
C PRO A 85 16.49 5.79 15.25
N ILE A 86 17.63 6.07 14.60
CA ILE A 86 18.67 5.08 14.37
C ILE A 86 19.42 4.91 15.67
N GLU A 87 19.34 3.73 16.25
CA GLU A 87 20.04 3.38 17.49
C GLU A 87 21.56 3.40 17.30
N ASP A 88 22.31 3.65 18.37
CA ASP A 88 23.76 3.75 18.30
C ASP A 88 24.45 2.46 17.78
N TRP A 89 23.86 1.30 18.07
CA TRP A 89 24.36 0.02 17.55
C TRP A 89 24.02 -0.21 16.07
N GLU A 90 22.94 0.39 15.55
CA GLU A 90 22.52 0.28 14.15
C GLU A 90 23.41 1.15 13.23
N ARG A 91 23.87 2.29 13.73
CA ARG A 91 24.58 3.31 12.95
C ARG A 91 25.79 2.75 12.18
N PRO A 92 26.72 2.00 12.80
CA PRO A 92 27.85 1.42 12.08
C PRO A 92 27.42 0.43 10.99
N LEU A 93 26.34 -0.31 11.23
CA LEU A 93 25.82 -1.28 10.26
C LEU A 93 25.20 -0.55 9.07
N LEU A 94 24.41 0.49 9.32
CA LEU A 94 23.80 1.31 8.27
C LEU A 94 24.90 2.01 7.45
N ASP A 95 25.90 2.59 8.07
CA ASP A 95 27.03 3.25 7.39
C ASP A 95 27.79 2.27 6.48
N ALA A 96 28.05 1.05 6.95
CA ALA A 96 28.66 0.00 6.13
C ALA A 96 27.77 -0.40 4.94
N MET A 97 26.46 -0.53 5.14
CA MET A 97 25.53 -0.83 4.06
C MET A 97 25.46 0.30 3.05
N ARG A 98 25.38 1.55 3.50
CA ARG A 98 25.40 2.75 2.63
C ARG A 98 26.69 2.80 1.80
N ALA A 99 27.85 2.62 2.43
CA ALA A 99 29.13 2.57 1.73
C ALA A 99 29.20 1.44 0.68
N SER A 100 28.55 0.31 0.95
CA SER A 100 28.54 -0.83 0.05
C SER A 100 27.77 -0.59 -1.25
N VAL A 101 26.84 0.36 -1.27
CA VAL A 101 25.98 0.68 -2.44
C VAL A 101 26.34 2.00 -3.11
N ALA A 102 27.31 2.73 -2.58
CA ALA A 102 27.73 4.02 -3.11
C ALA A 102 28.07 3.92 -4.60
N GLY A 103 27.46 4.77 -5.42
CA GLY A 103 27.65 4.84 -6.86
C GLY A 103 27.13 3.62 -7.65
N LYS A 104 26.41 2.68 -7.02
CA LYS A 104 25.81 1.52 -7.69
C LYS A 104 24.42 1.82 -8.21
N ASP A 105 24.00 1.07 -9.24
CA ASP A 105 22.63 1.11 -9.74
C ASP A 105 21.66 0.54 -8.69
N PRO A 106 20.66 1.32 -8.24
CA PRO A 106 19.65 0.86 -7.27
C PRO A 106 18.90 -0.40 -7.69
N ASN A 107 18.73 -0.64 -8.98
CA ASN A 107 18.11 -1.87 -9.49
C ASN A 107 18.88 -3.14 -9.13
N GLY A 108 20.16 -3.03 -8.80
CA GLY A 108 21.00 -4.16 -8.45
C GLY A 108 21.05 -4.50 -6.95
N PHE A 109 20.56 -3.61 -6.07
CA PHE A 109 20.68 -3.84 -4.62
C PHE A 109 19.39 -3.61 -3.80
N ILE A 110 18.40 -2.88 -4.32
CA ILE A 110 17.12 -2.73 -3.60
C ILE A 110 16.34 -4.05 -3.69
N PRO A 111 16.05 -4.70 -2.54
CA PRO A 111 15.31 -5.95 -2.54
C PRO A 111 13.94 -5.81 -3.22
N GLY A 112 13.62 -6.77 -4.07
CA GLY A 112 12.37 -6.76 -4.87
C GLY A 112 12.52 -6.11 -6.24
N LEU A 113 13.57 -5.34 -6.49
CA LEU A 113 13.97 -4.95 -7.84
C LEU A 113 14.85 -6.04 -8.45
N ALA A 114 14.79 -6.17 -9.75
CA ALA A 114 15.60 -7.14 -10.48
C ALA A 114 16.13 -6.51 -11.77
N PRO A 115 17.38 -6.80 -12.17
CA PRO A 115 17.94 -6.27 -13.40
C PRO A 115 17.11 -6.59 -14.66
N GLN A 116 16.32 -7.67 -14.62
CA GLN A 116 15.42 -8.05 -15.71
C GLN A 116 14.19 -7.13 -15.84
N PHE A 117 13.82 -6.44 -14.77
CA PHE A 117 12.69 -5.52 -14.71
C PHE A 117 13.11 -4.20 -14.05
N PRO A 118 14.00 -3.43 -14.70
CA PRO A 118 14.57 -2.23 -14.11
C PRO A 118 13.54 -1.12 -13.95
N VAL A 119 13.62 -0.42 -12.85
CA VAL A 119 12.91 0.85 -12.63
C VAL A 119 13.72 1.97 -13.27
N LYS A 120 13.11 2.74 -14.17
CA LYS A 120 13.77 3.85 -14.87
C LYS A 120 13.78 5.13 -14.04
N THR A 121 12.76 5.34 -13.24
CA THR A 121 12.58 6.58 -12.46
C THR A 121 12.13 6.22 -11.05
N PHE A 122 12.84 6.68 -10.06
CA PHE A 122 12.46 6.58 -8.66
C PHE A 122 11.54 7.74 -8.26
N LYS A 123 10.83 7.61 -7.14
CA LYS A 123 9.89 8.65 -6.67
C LYS A 123 10.59 9.98 -6.36
N GLU A 124 11.82 9.91 -5.91
CA GLU A 124 12.66 11.03 -5.53
C GLU A 124 14.05 10.86 -6.16
N GLU A 125 14.70 11.96 -6.49
CA GLU A 125 16.09 11.97 -6.98
C GLU A 125 17.04 11.89 -5.79
N LEU A 126 17.23 10.69 -5.26
CA LEU A 126 18.10 10.41 -4.12
C LEU A 126 19.37 9.69 -4.58
N SER A 127 20.44 9.82 -3.78
CA SER A 127 21.64 8.98 -3.93
C SER A 127 21.30 7.50 -3.73
N PRO A 128 22.09 6.56 -4.26
CA PRO A 128 21.92 5.13 -3.98
C PRO A 128 21.84 4.80 -2.49
N GLU A 129 22.67 5.46 -1.68
CA GLU A 129 22.74 5.34 -0.24
C GLU A 129 21.45 5.77 0.45
N ASP A 130 20.89 6.90 0.01
CA ASP A 130 19.64 7.44 0.56
C ASP A 130 18.42 6.64 0.11
N LEU A 131 18.43 6.13 -1.12
CA LEU A 131 17.41 5.20 -1.61
C LEU A 131 17.38 3.91 -0.77
N LEU A 132 18.56 3.36 -0.43
CA LEU A 132 18.65 2.19 0.45
C LEU A 132 18.07 2.51 1.82
N GLN A 133 18.48 3.61 2.44
CA GLN A 133 17.96 4.03 3.74
C GLN A 133 16.45 4.26 3.69
N ARG A 134 15.94 4.94 2.64
CA ARG A 134 14.51 5.15 2.43
C ARG A 134 13.76 3.84 2.27
N TYR A 135 14.31 2.87 1.54
CA TYR A 135 13.75 1.54 1.42
C TYR A 135 13.67 0.84 2.79
N MET A 136 14.71 0.93 3.61
CA MET A 136 14.77 0.26 4.90
C MET A 136 13.81 0.87 5.94
N TYR A 137 13.74 2.20 6.02
CA TYR A 137 13.04 2.90 7.10
C TYR A 137 11.78 3.66 6.65
N GLY A 138 11.59 3.91 5.37
CA GLY A 138 10.43 4.63 4.86
C GLY A 138 9.14 3.83 4.98
N ALA A 139 8.06 4.51 5.36
CA ALA A 139 6.72 3.94 5.35
C ALA A 139 6.14 3.89 3.93
N THR A 140 5.19 2.96 3.68
CA THR A 140 4.50 2.84 2.40
C THR A 140 3.00 2.67 2.59
N PHE A 141 2.23 3.25 1.67
CA PHE A 141 0.83 2.94 1.42
C PHE A 141 0.70 2.58 -0.06
N ASN A 142 0.31 1.36 -0.35
CA ASN A 142 0.29 0.83 -1.71
C ASN A 142 -1.05 0.17 -2.04
N ILE A 143 -1.56 0.40 -3.26
CA ILE A 143 -2.70 -0.34 -3.80
C ILE A 143 -2.13 -1.51 -4.59
N SER A 144 -2.26 -2.72 -4.03
CA SER A 144 -1.72 -3.93 -4.64
C SER A 144 -2.65 -4.56 -5.66
N ARG A 145 -3.98 -4.37 -5.51
CA ARG A 145 -5.00 -4.87 -6.44
C ARG A 145 -6.23 -3.99 -6.47
N GLN A 146 -6.86 -3.98 -7.64
CA GLN A 146 -8.24 -3.49 -7.80
C GLN A 146 -9.03 -4.54 -8.57
N ARG A 147 -10.23 -4.84 -8.11
CA ARG A 147 -11.15 -5.78 -8.75
C ARG A 147 -12.53 -5.15 -8.90
N ARG A 148 -13.07 -5.22 -10.11
CA ARG A 148 -14.37 -4.67 -10.47
C ARG A 148 -14.90 -5.44 -11.66
N GLY A 149 -16.07 -6.09 -11.52
CA GLY A 149 -16.63 -6.92 -12.57
C GLY A 149 -15.69 -8.06 -12.98
N TYR A 150 -16.17 -8.90 -13.87
CA TYR A 150 -15.36 -9.96 -14.47
C TYR A 150 -14.74 -9.47 -15.78
N THR A 151 -13.44 -9.64 -15.95
CA THR A 151 -12.68 -9.19 -17.13
C THR A 151 -12.03 -10.34 -17.93
N GLY A 152 -12.37 -11.59 -17.59
CA GLY A 152 -11.84 -12.79 -18.25
C GLY A 152 -12.58 -13.17 -19.54
N PRO A 153 -12.25 -14.34 -20.13
CA PRO A 153 -12.91 -14.86 -21.32
C PRO A 153 -14.43 -14.95 -21.15
N GLY A 154 -15.19 -14.55 -22.15
CA GLY A 154 -16.67 -14.51 -22.10
C GLY A 154 -17.26 -13.30 -21.38
N THR A 155 -16.42 -12.31 -21.03
CA THR A 155 -16.88 -11.04 -20.45
C THR A 155 -17.88 -10.34 -21.39
N LYS A 156 -19.03 -9.97 -20.83
CA LYS A 156 -19.97 -9.10 -21.52
C LYS A 156 -19.47 -7.65 -21.42
N SER A 157 -19.48 -6.94 -22.51
CA SER A 157 -19.22 -5.49 -22.55
C SER A 157 -20.39 -4.72 -21.94
N PHE A 158 -20.13 -3.47 -21.54
CA PHE A 158 -21.16 -2.52 -21.06
C PHE A 158 -21.87 -3.00 -19.79
N LEU A 159 -21.11 -3.36 -18.77
CA LEU A 159 -21.64 -3.75 -17.46
C LEU A 159 -21.42 -2.67 -16.40
N LEU A 160 -22.42 -2.51 -15.53
CA LEU A 160 -22.34 -1.84 -14.25
C LEU A 160 -22.24 -2.93 -13.18
N PRO A 161 -21.08 -3.08 -12.50
CA PRO A 161 -20.88 -4.14 -11.53
C PRO A 161 -21.63 -3.86 -10.22
N HIS A 162 -21.95 -4.90 -9.46
CA HIS A 162 -22.62 -4.81 -8.16
C HIS A 162 -21.64 -4.58 -7.00
N THR A 163 -20.34 -4.76 -7.22
CA THR A 163 -19.29 -4.59 -6.21
C THR A 163 -17.98 -4.18 -6.85
N ALA A 164 -17.15 -3.48 -6.07
CA ALA A 164 -15.77 -3.16 -6.39
C ALA A 164 -14.90 -3.33 -5.15
N THR A 165 -13.70 -3.85 -5.30
CA THR A 165 -12.73 -4.00 -4.21
C THR A 165 -11.37 -3.42 -4.57
N ALA A 166 -10.65 -2.92 -3.57
CA ALA A 166 -9.25 -2.51 -3.66
C ALA A 166 -8.48 -3.08 -2.47
N THR A 167 -7.41 -3.80 -2.75
CA THR A 167 -6.54 -4.34 -1.70
C THR A 167 -5.34 -3.43 -1.54
N CYS A 168 -5.07 -3.02 -0.31
CA CYS A 168 -3.96 -2.14 0.03
C CYS A 168 -3.05 -2.77 1.06
N ASP A 169 -1.76 -2.48 0.96
CA ASP A 169 -0.76 -2.81 1.97
C ASP A 169 -0.06 -1.55 2.47
N LEU A 170 0.09 -1.47 3.78
CA LEU A 170 0.87 -0.45 4.48
C LEU A 170 2.08 -1.12 5.12
N ARG A 171 3.22 -0.46 5.01
CA ARG A 171 4.43 -0.83 5.75
C ARG A 171 4.80 0.35 6.64
N VAL A 172 4.84 0.12 7.93
CA VAL A 172 5.01 1.19 8.91
C VAL A 172 6.05 0.75 9.96
N ILE A 173 6.87 1.70 10.41
CA ILE A 173 7.71 1.56 11.59
C ILE A 173 7.20 2.58 12.58
N SER A 174 6.42 2.16 13.55
CA SER A 174 5.74 3.05 14.51
C SER A 174 5.33 2.29 15.76
N GLU A 175 5.41 2.95 16.90
CA GLU A 175 4.88 2.45 18.17
C GLU A 175 3.34 2.42 18.23
N VAL A 176 2.68 3.05 17.25
CA VAL A 176 1.21 3.00 17.13
C VAL A 176 0.81 1.61 16.64
N PRO A 177 -0.02 0.87 17.37
CA PRO A 177 -0.48 -0.45 16.98
C PRO A 177 -1.18 -0.47 15.62
N ALA A 178 -1.00 -1.55 14.87
CA ALA A 178 -1.64 -1.72 13.56
C ALA A 178 -3.18 -1.59 13.63
N THR A 179 -3.80 -2.03 14.73
CA THR A 179 -5.24 -1.88 14.99
C THR A 179 -5.68 -0.42 15.06
N ASP A 180 -4.86 0.44 15.66
CA ASP A 180 -5.17 1.86 15.81
C ASP A 180 -4.99 2.59 14.48
N ILE A 181 -4.01 2.20 13.67
CA ILE A 181 -3.84 2.69 12.30
C ILE A 181 -5.07 2.35 11.44
N ILE A 182 -5.61 1.14 11.56
CA ILE A 182 -6.83 0.74 10.87
C ILE A 182 -8.02 1.60 11.34
N ALA A 183 -8.13 1.88 12.63
CA ALA A 183 -9.16 2.75 13.17
C ALA A 183 -9.04 4.20 12.66
N ILE A 184 -7.82 4.72 12.49
CA ILE A 184 -7.56 6.02 11.87
C ILE A 184 -8.11 6.05 10.44
N ILE A 185 -7.82 5.03 9.64
CA ILE A 185 -8.32 4.92 8.26
C ILE A 185 -9.85 4.88 8.26
N ARG A 186 -10.48 4.11 9.17
CA ARG A 186 -11.94 4.06 9.27
C ARG A 186 -12.54 5.43 9.58
N ARG A 187 -12.02 6.13 10.61
CA ARG A 187 -12.47 7.48 10.97
C ARG A 187 -12.35 8.47 9.81
N HIS A 188 -11.25 8.38 9.05
CA HIS A 188 -11.06 9.24 7.88
C HIS A 188 -12.16 9.01 6.82
N LEU A 189 -12.45 7.75 6.49
CA LEU A 189 -13.50 7.42 5.52
C LEU A 189 -14.86 7.88 6.01
N ASP A 190 -15.17 7.68 7.30
CA ASP A 190 -16.42 8.14 7.90
C ASP A 190 -16.59 9.66 7.82
N ALA A 191 -15.54 10.40 8.18
CA ALA A 191 -15.52 11.86 8.13
C ALA A 191 -15.65 12.43 6.70
N ASN A 192 -15.25 11.67 5.71
CA ASN A 192 -15.38 12.05 4.30
C ASN A 192 -16.65 11.49 3.61
N GLY A 193 -17.60 10.94 4.40
CA GLY A 193 -18.88 10.45 3.88
C GLY A 193 -18.81 9.08 3.22
N PHE A 194 -17.79 8.25 3.55
CA PHE A 194 -17.58 6.89 3.03
C PHE A 194 -17.72 5.82 4.12
N SER A 195 -18.63 6.02 5.07
CA SER A 195 -18.92 5.04 6.13
C SER A 195 -19.44 3.69 5.61
N ASP A 196 -20.01 3.70 4.42
CA ASP A 196 -20.52 2.55 3.69
C ASP A 196 -19.41 1.72 2.99
N VAL A 197 -18.21 2.26 2.86
CA VAL A 197 -17.07 1.51 2.30
C VAL A 197 -16.56 0.56 3.37
N GLY A 198 -16.68 -0.75 3.11
CA GLY A 198 -16.21 -1.80 4.00
C GLY A 198 -14.69 -1.85 4.09
N ILE A 199 -14.16 -2.18 5.26
CA ILE A 199 -12.75 -2.51 5.50
C ILE A 199 -12.69 -3.94 6.01
N ASN A 200 -12.03 -4.81 5.26
CA ASN A 200 -11.72 -6.17 5.66
C ASN A 200 -10.22 -6.29 5.94
N VAL A 201 -9.86 -6.62 7.17
CA VAL A 201 -8.45 -6.79 7.59
C VAL A 201 -8.02 -8.22 7.25
N MET A 202 -7.11 -8.35 6.29
CA MET A 202 -6.56 -9.64 5.86
C MET A 202 -5.37 -10.06 6.72
N SER A 203 -4.54 -9.09 7.12
CA SER A 203 -3.40 -9.28 8.03
C SER A 203 -3.03 -7.95 8.69
N ALA A 204 -2.63 -8.00 9.95
CA ALA A 204 -2.10 -6.85 10.67
C ALA A 204 -1.03 -7.33 11.66
N TYR A 205 0.18 -6.79 11.53
CA TYR A 205 1.33 -7.09 12.37
C TYR A 205 2.06 -5.79 12.69
N ASP A 206 2.41 -5.60 13.95
CA ASP A 206 3.26 -4.51 14.37
C ASP A 206 4.70 -4.73 13.88
N TRP A 207 5.50 -3.67 13.84
CA TRP A 207 6.92 -3.77 13.53
C TRP A 207 7.71 -4.44 14.67
N ASN A 208 8.87 -5.00 14.37
CA ASN A 208 9.78 -5.59 15.35
C ASN A 208 11.25 -5.48 14.92
#